data_1efb743dad079c11e4e80a3fb16c451e
#
_entry.id   1efb743dad079c11e4e80a3fb16c451e
#
_cell.length_a   1.000
_cell.length_b   1.000
_cell.length_c   1.000
_cell.angle_alpha   90.00
_cell.angle_beta   90.00
_cell.angle_gamma   90.00
#
_symmetry.space_group_name_H-M   'P 1'
#
loop_
_entity.id
_entity.type
_entity.pdbx_description
1 polymer ?
#
loop_
_entity_poly.entity_id
_entity_poly.type
_entity_poly.pdbx_seq_one_letter_code
_entity_poly.pdbx_strand_id
1 'polypeptide(L)'
;MTLTPRPFRTARVTALLLGGGVLLGACAQPGQLGQPLPAAPAAPAAAPVAVPAPATVEPAAGTVDSKVTIRTPGPAVYAVRTVVLAPGETQEWHRHPGTEMVIVRRGAVTLGREGGCTPARFGEGEALFVGDAVPHRLANDGTAAAELVVTTLLAPGVPDSDDVSSPCPED
;
A
#
# COMPACT_ATOMS: atom_id res chain seq x y z
N MET A 1 1.88 6.71 -40.63
CA MET A 1 2.88 5.93 -39.92
C MET A 1 2.15 4.82 -39.21
N THR A 2 2.23 3.62 -39.73
CA THR A 2 1.52 2.42 -39.30
C THR A 2 2.42 1.65 -38.30
N LEU A 3 1.99 1.55 -37.07
CA LEU A 3 2.67 0.76 -36.04
C LEU A 3 2.16 -0.69 -36.09
N THR A 4 3.05 -1.61 -36.43
CA THR A 4 2.83 -3.06 -36.42
C THR A 4 3.00 -3.62 -34.99
N PRO A 5 2.11 -4.50 -34.50
CA PRO A 5 2.27 -5.14 -33.19
C PRO A 5 3.29 -6.26 -33.23
N ARG A 6 4.16 -6.34 -32.22
CA ARG A 6 5.13 -7.41 -32.00
C ARG A 6 4.44 -8.64 -31.37
N PRO A 7 4.76 -9.87 -31.80
CA PRO A 7 4.18 -11.07 -31.22
C PRO A 7 4.86 -11.46 -29.91
N PHE A 8 4.06 -11.82 -28.91
CA PHE A 8 4.50 -12.42 -27.66
C PHE A 8 5.07 -13.83 -27.91
N ARG A 9 6.30 -14.08 -27.48
CA ARG A 9 6.91 -15.40 -27.44
C ARG A 9 6.45 -16.14 -26.18
N THR A 10 5.64 -17.16 -26.37
CA THR A 10 5.29 -18.12 -25.31
C THR A 10 6.45 -19.11 -25.10
N ALA A 11 7.06 -19.09 -23.93
CA ALA A 11 8.02 -20.10 -23.50
C ALA A 11 7.26 -21.36 -23.08
N ARG A 12 7.49 -22.48 -23.81
CA ARG A 12 7.01 -23.80 -23.43
C ARG A 12 7.98 -24.39 -22.40
N VAL A 13 7.50 -24.63 -21.20
CA VAL A 13 8.19 -25.41 -20.18
C VAL A 13 7.86 -26.87 -20.42
N THR A 14 8.86 -27.66 -20.83
CA THR A 14 8.75 -29.11 -20.98
C THR A 14 9.09 -29.74 -19.63
N ALA A 15 8.11 -30.34 -18.97
CA ALA A 15 8.32 -31.15 -17.77
C ALA A 15 8.72 -32.57 -18.17
N LEU A 16 9.91 -32.96 -17.80
CA LEU A 16 10.44 -34.31 -17.97
C LEU A 16 10.05 -35.14 -16.73
N LEU A 17 9.10 -36.06 -16.88
CA LEU A 17 8.75 -37.06 -15.87
C LEU A 17 9.64 -38.28 -16.07
N LEU A 18 10.62 -38.48 -15.20
CA LEU A 18 11.37 -39.74 -15.07
C LEU A 18 10.67 -40.63 -14.03
N GLY A 19 9.90 -41.56 -14.52
CA GLY A 19 9.34 -42.66 -13.73
C GLY A 19 10.38 -43.74 -13.50
N GLY A 20 10.84 -43.90 -12.26
CA GLY A 20 11.67 -45.03 -11.82
C GLY A 20 10.85 -45.90 -10.85
N GLY A 21 10.16 -46.92 -11.38
CA GLY A 21 9.52 -47.95 -10.58
C GLY A 21 10.53 -48.98 -10.12
N VAL A 22 10.80 -49.06 -8.82
CA VAL A 22 11.54 -50.21 -8.21
C VAL A 22 10.49 -51.15 -7.61
N LEU A 23 10.29 -52.28 -8.30
CA LEU A 23 9.54 -53.42 -7.76
C LEU A 23 10.46 -54.20 -6.81
N LEU A 24 10.30 -53.97 -5.51
CA LEU A 24 10.88 -54.87 -4.48
C LEU A 24 9.94 -56.06 -4.27
N GLY A 25 10.32 -57.20 -4.84
CA GLY A 25 9.66 -58.46 -4.55
C GLY A 25 9.91 -58.87 -3.09
N ALA A 26 8.84 -58.87 -2.30
CA ALA A 26 8.87 -59.42 -0.95
C ALA A 26 8.73 -60.95 -1.04
N CYS A 27 9.85 -61.70 -0.81
CA CYS A 27 9.79 -63.11 -0.51
C CYS A 27 9.20 -63.29 0.91
N ALA A 28 7.96 -63.74 1.00
CA ALA A 28 7.36 -64.12 2.27
C ALA A 28 8.03 -65.41 2.79
N GLN A 29 8.71 -65.35 3.93
CA GLN A 29 9.15 -66.50 4.68
C GLN A 29 8.01 -67.04 5.54
N PRO A 30 7.64 -68.35 5.42
CA PRO A 30 6.63 -68.95 6.32
C PRO A 30 7.30 -69.25 7.67
N GLY A 31 6.85 -68.62 8.76
CA GLY A 31 7.26 -69.01 10.10
C GLY A 31 7.40 -67.94 11.18
N GLN A 32 7.03 -66.69 10.93
CA GLN A 32 7.06 -65.67 12.01
C GLN A 32 5.66 -65.18 12.38
N LEU A 33 4.90 -66.05 13.08
CA LEU A 33 3.72 -65.65 13.82
C LEU A 33 4.16 -65.29 15.24
N GLY A 34 4.15 -64.00 15.60
CA GLY A 34 4.23 -63.63 17.00
C GLY A 34 5.20 -62.55 17.44
N GLN A 35 5.79 -61.73 16.58
CA GLN A 35 6.51 -60.57 17.06
C GLN A 35 5.63 -59.33 17.01
N PRO A 36 5.44 -58.64 18.16
CA PRO A 36 4.78 -57.35 18.16
C PRO A 36 5.60 -56.35 17.32
N LEU A 37 4.96 -55.68 16.39
CA LEU A 37 5.56 -54.59 15.63
C LEU A 37 6.14 -53.54 16.61
N PRO A 38 7.38 -53.09 16.42
CA PRO A 38 7.89 -51.99 17.21
C PRO A 38 6.97 -50.79 17.08
N ALA A 39 6.56 -50.25 18.20
CA ALA A 39 5.70 -49.03 18.22
C ALA A 39 6.41 -47.94 17.44
N ALA A 40 5.74 -47.36 16.47
CA ALA A 40 6.25 -46.19 15.75
C ALA A 40 6.61 -45.10 16.75
N PRO A 41 7.76 -44.42 16.59
CA PRO A 41 8.09 -43.29 17.47
C PRO A 41 6.98 -42.27 17.39
N ALA A 42 6.46 -41.88 18.55
CA ALA A 42 5.44 -40.84 18.66
C ALA A 42 5.99 -39.57 17.99
N ALA A 43 5.26 -39.04 17.03
CA ALA A 43 5.60 -37.75 16.43
C ALA A 43 5.70 -36.70 17.55
N PRO A 44 6.73 -35.84 17.57
CA PRO A 44 6.81 -34.77 18.55
C PRO A 44 5.54 -33.91 18.46
N ALA A 45 4.90 -33.71 19.60
CA ALA A 45 3.73 -32.85 19.69
C ALA A 45 4.12 -31.46 19.16
N ALA A 46 3.39 -30.95 18.19
CA ALA A 46 3.61 -29.61 17.66
C ALA A 46 3.50 -28.60 18.84
N ALA A 47 4.55 -27.83 19.04
CA ALA A 47 4.52 -26.75 20.03
C ALA A 47 3.36 -25.79 19.70
N PRO A 48 2.62 -25.27 20.69
CA PRO A 48 1.56 -24.32 20.47
C PRO A 48 2.14 -23.09 19.74
N VAL A 49 1.57 -22.76 18.58
CA VAL A 49 1.92 -21.54 17.86
C VAL A 49 1.47 -20.37 18.75
N ALA A 50 2.41 -19.59 19.25
CA ALA A 50 2.11 -18.39 20.01
C ALA A 50 1.38 -17.41 19.07
N VAL A 51 0.13 -17.08 19.37
CA VAL A 51 -0.59 -16.01 18.71
C VAL A 51 0.05 -14.71 19.16
N PRO A 52 0.62 -13.90 18.26
CA PRO A 52 1.21 -12.61 18.67
C PRO A 52 0.13 -11.75 19.33
N ALA A 53 0.49 -11.07 20.42
CA ALA A 53 -0.40 -10.10 21.04
C ALA A 53 -0.85 -9.07 20.00
N PRO A 54 -2.12 -8.59 20.06
CA PRO A 54 -2.59 -7.56 19.15
C PRO A 54 -1.65 -6.35 19.22
N ALA A 55 -1.15 -5.92 18.07
CA ALA A 55 -0.33 -4.71 17.98
C ALA A 55 -1.17 -3.52 18.46
N THR A 56 -0.66 -2.76 19.41
CA THR A 56 -1.26 -1.46 19.79
C THR A 56 -1.06 -0.53 18.61
N VAL A 57 -2.14 -0.24 17.88
CA VAL A 57 -2.10 0.73 16.78
C VAL A 57 -2.34 2.10 17.40
N GLU A 58 -1.33 2.96 17.39
CA GLU A 58 -1.50 4.36 17.75
C GLU A 58 -2.35 5.04 16.65
N PRO A 59 -3.46 5.70 17.03
CA PRO A 59 -4.29 6.39 16.06
C PRO A 59 -3.53 7.58 15.47
N ALA A 60 -3.64 7.79 14.16
CA ALA A 60 -3.22 9.03 13.54
C ALA A 60 -4.33 10.05 13.74
N ALA A 61 -4.01 11.17 14.37
CA ALA A 61 -4.93 12.27 14.61
C ALA A 61 -4.27 13.61 14.27
N GLY A 62 -5.03 14.56 13.76
CA GLY A 62 -4.55 15.90 13.46
C GLY A 62 -5.70 16.90 13.51
N THR A 63 -5.38 18.17 13.79
CA THR A 63 -6.33 19.27 13.85
C THR A 63 -6.39 19.99 12.52
N VAL A 64 -7.60 20.23 12.01
CA VAL A 64 -7.86 21.07 10.85
C VAL A 64 -8.49 22.38 11.34
N ASP A 65 -7.80 23.50 11.18
CA ASP A 65 -8.24 24.80 11.69
C ASP A 65 -9.28 25.51 10.80
N SER A 66 -9.72 24.86 9.73
CA SER A 66 -10.70 25.41 8.80
C SER A 66 -12.00 24.61 8.79
N LYS A 67 -13.08 25.26 8.32
CA LYS A 67 -14.33 24.53 8.07
C LYS A 67 -14.14 23.50 6.96
N VAL A 68 -14.45 22.25 7.27
CA VAL A 68 -14.44 21.14 6.32
C VAL A 68 -15.86 20.80 5.90
N THR A 69 -16.09 20.67 4.60
CA THR A 69 -17.34 20.14 4.05
C THR A 69 -17.01 19.06 3.04
N ILE A 70 -17.45 17.84 3.31
CA ILE A 70 -17.27 16.69 2.42
C ILE A 70 -18.63 16.33 1.85
N ARG A 71 -18.69 16.16 0.52
CA ARG A 71 -19.90 15.74 -0.17
C ARG A 71 -19.54 14.75 -1.28
N THR A 72 -20.25 13.64 -1.32
CA THR A 72 -20.17 12.69 -2.43
C THR A 72 -21.50 12.67 -3.18
N PRO A 73 -21.51 12.86 -4.50
CA PRO A 73 -22.74 12.83 -5.28
C PRO A 73 -23.32 11.43 -5.47
N GLY A 74 -22.58 10.38 -5.12
CA GLY A 74 -22.96 8.99 -5.29
C GLY A 74 -22.04 8.04 -4.52
N PRO A 75 -21.93 6.77 -4.94
CA PRO A 75 -20.98 5.81 -4.39
C PRO A 75 -19.55 6.36 -4.44
N ALA A 76 -18.78 6.10 -3.39
CA ALA A 76 -17.41 6.58 -3.29
C ALA A 76 -16.47 5.48 -2.76
N VAL A 77 -15.21 5.54 -3.18
CA VAL A 77 -14.11 4.76 -2.64
C VAL A 77 -13.43 5.62 -1.57
N TYR A 78 -13.42 5.12 -0.35
CA TYR A 78 -12.66 5.69 0.75
C TYR A 78 -11.32 4.96 0.83
N ALA A 79 -10.22 5.65 0.56
CA ALA A 79 -8.89 5.09 0.64
C ALA A 79 -8.06 5.79 1.70
N VAL A 80 -7.24 5.02 2.41
CA VAL A 80 -6.27 5.51 3.39
C VAL A 80 -4.91 4.94 3.04
N ARG A 81 -3.90 5.81 2.95
CA ARG A 81 -2.51 5.42 2.66
C ARG A 81 -1.54 6.19 3.55
N THR A 82 -0.39 5.60 3.80
CA THR A 82 0.75 6.31 4.38
C THR A 82 1.68 6.73 3.24
N VAL A 83 2.07 8.00 3.25
CA VAL A 83 3.02 8.58 2.31
C VAL A 83 4.21 9.08 3.12
N VAL A 84 5.41 8.80 2.66
CA VAL A 84 6.65 9.32 3.26
C VAL A 84 7.35 10.17 2.22
N LEU A 85 7.54 11.45 2.54
CA LEU A 85 8.31 12.38 1.71
C LEU A 85 9.71 12.52 2.31
N ALA A 86 10.73 12.18 1.52
CA ALA A 86 12.12 12.42 1.90
C ALA A 86 12.41 13.93 2.02
N PRO A 87 13.49 14.35 2.70
CA PRO A 87 13.92 15.74 2.70
C PRO A 87 14.10 16.30 1.28
N GLY A 88 13.47 17.42 0.98
CA GLY A 88 13.49 18.06 -0.34
C GLY A 88 12.56 17.42 -1.38
N GLU A 89 11.84 16.36 -1.03
CA GLU A 89 10.90 15.73 -1.95
C GLU A 89 9.61 16.56 -2.08
N THR A 90 9.13 16.66 -3.33
CA THR A 90 7.91 17.38 -3.67
C THR A 90 6.98 16.48 -4.48
N GLN A 91 5.72 16.44 -4.08
CA GLN A 91 4.63 16.01 -4.95
C GLN A 91 4.25 17.22 -5.81
N GLU A 92 4.49 17.11 -7.11
CA GLU A 92 4.27 18.21 -8.05
C GLU A 92 2.80 18.66 -8.10
N TRP A 93 2.52 19.74 -8.82
CA TRP A 93 1.17 20.27 -8.93
C TRP A 93 0.21 19.25 -9.53
N HIS A 94 -0.77 18.88 -8.75
CA HIS A 94 -1.83 17.94 -9.13
C HIS A 94 -3.16 18.34 -8.50
N ARG A 95 -4.22 17.64 -8.89
CA ARG A 95 -5.55 17.75 -8.28
C ARG A 95 -6.17 16.37 -8.18
N HIS A 96 -7.04 16.19 -7.20
CA HIS A 96 -7.86 14.98 -7.08
C HIS A 96 -9.29 15.25 -7.55
N PRO A 97 -9.95 14.31 -8.26
CA PRO A 97 -11.37 14.44 -8.61
C PRO A 97 -12.30 14.18 -7.42
N GLY A 98 -11.86 14.45 -6.23
CA GLY A 98 -12.55 14.32 -4.97
C GLY A 98 -11.76 14.92 -3.82
N THR A 99 -12.21 14.68 -2.61
CA THR A 99 -11.64 15.29 -1.39
C THR A 99 -10.39 14.54 -0.95
N GLU A 100 -9.35 15.29 -0.54
CA GLU A 100 -8.19 14.76 0.16
C GLU A 100 -8.08 15.36 1.57
N MET A 101 -7.74 14.52 2.55
CA MET A 101 -7.38 14.92 3.90
C MET A 101 -6.03 14.30 4.25
N VAL A 102 -5.13 15.12 4.79
CA VAL A 102 -3.79 14.69 5.17
C VAL A 102 -3.55 15.00 6.63
N ILE A 103 -3.06 14.02 7.39
CA ILE A 103 -2.57 14.18 8.75
C ILE A 103 -1.05 14.11 8.69
N VAL A 104 -0.36 15.11 9.24
CA VAL A 104 1.08 15.06 9.42
C VAL A 104 1.38 14.26 10.68
N ARG A 105 1.76 13.00 10.49
CA ARG A 105 2.07 12.10 11.59
C ARG A 105 3.44 12.36 12.19
N ARG A 106 4.41 12.74 11.34
CA ARG A 106 5.78 13.13 11.73
C ARG A 106 6.36 14.13 10.76
N GLY A 107 7.26 14.97 11.24
CA GLY A 107 7.93 15.96 10.42
C GLY A 107 7.05 17.16 10.09
N ALA A 108 7.19 17.68 8.90
CA ALA A 108 6.37 18.80 8.43
C ALA A 108 6.34 18.83 6.91
N VAL A 109 5.27 19.40 6.36
CA VAL A 109 5.12 19.65 4.93
C VAL A 109 4.66 21.07 4.67
N THR A 110 4.89 21.53 3.46
CA THR A 110 4.42 22.80 2.93
C THR A 110 3.38 22.55 1.85
N LEU A 111 2.20 23.13 1.99
CA LEU A 111 1.12 23.06 1.02
C LEU A 111 1.08 24.34 0.18
N GLY A 112 1.32 24.22 -1.14
CA GLY A 112 0.93 25.22 -2.12
C GLY A 112 -0.43 24.85 -2.72
N ARG A 113 -1.33 25.81 -2.89
CA ARG A 113 -2.65 25.57 -3.49
C ARG A 113 -3.13 26.74 -4.32
N GLU A 114 -4.02 26.46 -5.27
CA GLU A 114 -4.72 27.49 -6.03
C GLU A 114 -5.49 28.44 -5.10
N GLY A 115 -5.47 29.73 -5.41
CA GLY A 115 -6.12 30.77 -4.61
C GLY A 115 -5.32 31.25 -3.38
N GLY A 116 -4.16 30.64 -3.12
CA GLY A 116 -3.24 31.03 -2.05
C GLY A 116 -1.82 30.62 -2.41
N CYS A 117 -1.16 31.37 -3.29
CA CYS A 117 0.19 31.03 -3.78
C CYS A 117 1.28 31.16 -2.71
N THR A 118 1.00 31.78 -1.58
CA THR A 118 1.88 31.69 -0.40
C THR A 118 1.71 30.32 0.24
N PRO A 119 2.78 29.49 0.24
CA PRO A 119 2.69 28.15 0.81
C PRO A 119 2.41 28.18 2.32
N ALA A 120 1.56 27.27 2.79
CA ALA A 120 1.26 27.09 4.20
C ALA A 120 2.00 25.87 4.75
N ARG A 121 2.62 26.01 5.92
CA ARG A 121 3.36 24.92 6.59
C ARG A 121 2.43 24.18 7.57
N PHE A 122 2.54 22.84 7.59
CA PHE A 122 1.86 21.96 8.52
C PHE A 122 2.89 21.06 9.20
N GLY A 123 2.85 21.01 10.52
CA GLY A 123 3.73 20.20 11.36
C GLY A 123 3.04 18.97 11.93
N GLU A 124 3.75 18.24 12.76
CA GLU A 124 3.26 17.04 13.44
C GLU A 124 2.01 17.34 14.26
N GLY A 125 0.97 16.52 14.14
CA GLY A 125 -0.33 16.69 14.80
C GLY A 125 -1.26 17.69 14.11
N GLU A 126 -0.84 18.32 13.03
CA GLU A 126 -1.71 19.16 12.20
C GLU A 126 -2.27 18.34 11.03
N ALA A 127 -3.42 18.77 10.53
CA ALA A 127 -4.05 18.20 9.37
C ALA A 127 -4.46 19.28 8.38
N LEU A 128 -4.44 18.93 7.10
CA LEU A 128 -4.89 19.79 6.02
C LEU A 128 -6.03 19.14 5.26
N PHE A 129 -6.82 19.97 4.63
CA PHE A 129 -7.95 19.56 3.80
C PHE A 129 -7.82 20.21 2.43
N VAL A 130 -7.93 19.40 1.39
CA VAL A 130 -7.97 19.82 -0.01
C VAL A 130 -9.31 19.40 -0.59
N GLY A 131 -10.09 20.37 -1.06
CA GLY A 131 -11.39 20.12 -1.69
C GLY A 131 -11.26 19.52 -3.09
N ASP A 132 -12.41 19.10 -3.62
CA ASP A 132 -12.52 18.52 -4.96
C ASP A 132 -11.90 19.43 -6.02
N ALA A 133 -11.08 18.84 -6.87
CA ALA A 133 -10.44 19.46 -8.05
C ALA A 133 -9.59 20.71 -7.77
N VAL A 134 -9.22 20.97 -6.52
CA VAL A 134 -8.33 22.09 -6.16
C VAL A 134 -6.87 21.73 -6.51
N PRO A 135 -6.21 22.45 -7.45
CA PRO A 135 -4.80 22.29 -7.70
C PRO A 135 -3.95 22.57 -6.46
N HIS A 136 -3.06 21.66 -6.16
CA HIS A 136 -2.15 21.79 -5.02
C HIS A 136 -0.86 21.00 -5.22
N ARG A 137 0.13 21.30 -4.37
CA ARG A 137 1.38 20.54 -4.24
C ARG A 137 1.75 20.40 -2.77
N LEU A 138 2.41 19.32 -2.42
CA LEU A 138 3.00 19.12 -1.10
C LEU A 138 4.51 19.00 -1.23
N ALA A 139 5.26 19.70 -0.38
CA ALA A 139 6.71 19.63 -0.35
C ALA A 139 7.21 19.37 1.07
N ASN A 140 8.26 18.58 1.21
CA ASN A 140 9.01 18.45 2.44
C ASN A 140 10.27 19.34 2.37
N ASP A 141 10.14 20.60 2.76
CA ASP A 141 11.25 21.55 2.80
C ASP A 141 12.14 21.38 4.05
N GLY A 142 11.87 20.35 4.86
CA GLY A 142 12.60 20.05 6.09
C GLY A 142 13.88 19.22 5.84
N THR A 143 14.60 18.93 6.92
CA THR A 143 15.82 18.11 6.92
C THR A 143 15.58 16.66 7.35
N ALA A 144 14.36 16.31 7.77
CA ALA A 144 13.93 14.97 8.13
C ALA A 144 12.76 14.53 7.25
N ALA A 145 12.57 13.21 7.11
CA ALA A 145 11.43 12.68 6.39
C ALA A 145 10.10 13.10 7.05
N ALA A 146 9.11 13.41 6.24
CA ALA A 146 7.73 13.66 6.68
C ALA A 146 6.87 12.41 6.43
N GLU A 147 6.16 11.95 7.45
CA GLU A 147 5.22 10.83 7.37
C GLU A 147 3.79 11.37 7.42
N LEU A 148 3.02 11.07 6.39
CA LEU A 148 1.67 11.55 6.19
C LEU A 148 0.69 10.38 6.17
N VAL A 149 -0.46 10.54 6.82
CA VAL A 149 -1.63 9.69 6.61
C VAL A 149 -2.58 10.42 5.71
N VAL A 150 -2.72 9.92 4.49
CA VAL A 150 -3.53 10.54 3.44
C VAL A 150 -4.82 9.74 3.27
N THR A 151 -5.91 10.43 3.27
CA THR A 151 -7.24 9.89 3.04
C THR A 151 -7.87 10.56 1.83
N THR A 152 -8.35 9.75 0.88
CA THR A 152 -9.06 10.24 -0.30
C THR A 152 -10.47 9.67 -0.36
N LEU A 153 -11.39 10.44 -0.92
CA LEU A 153 -12.78 10.05 -1.14
C LEU A 153 -13.14 10.36 -2.59
N LEU A 154 -13.12 9.33 -3.44
CA LEU A 154 -13.20 9.44 -4.90
C LEU A 154 -14.37 8.62 -5.45
N ALA A 155 -14.91 9.01 -6.60
CA ALA A 155 -15.86 8.16 -7.30
C ALA A 155 -15.19 6.85 -7.76
N PRO A 156 -15.90 5.71 -7.82
CA PRO A 156 -15.33 4.46 -8.29
C PRO A 156 -14.82 4.56 -9.74
N GLY A 157 -13.61 4.05 -9.99
CA GLY A 157 -13.03 3.94 -11.33
C GLY A 157 -12.43 5.22 -11.90
N VAL A 158 -12.38 6.31 -11.13
CA VAL A 158 -11.64 7.51 -11.52
C VAL A 158 -10.16 7.41 -11.13
N PRO A 159 -9.25 8.08 -11.85
CA PRO A 159 -7.85 8.21 -11.43
C PRO A 159 -7.75 8.89 -10.05
N ASP A 160 -6.71 8.53 -9.28
CA ASP A 160 -6.48 9.14 -7.96
C ASP A 160 -6.14 10.63 -8.08
N SER A 161 -5.36 10.99 -9.09
CA SER A 161 -4.96 12.36 -9.35
C SER A 161 -4.72 12.63 -10.84
N ASP A 162 -4.79 13.91 -11.21
CA ASP A 162 -4.39 14.43 -12.51
C ASP A 162 -3.29 15.48 -12.30
N ASP A 163 -2.20 15.38 -13.06
CA ASP A 163 -1.15 16.40 -13.08
C ASP A 163 -1.69 17.68 -13.70
N VAL A 164 -1.32 18.80 -13.13
CA VAL A 164 -1.71 20.12 -13.63
C VAL A 164 -0.51 21.08 -13.66
N SER A 165 -0.59 22.10 -14.48
CA SER A 165 0.39 23.19 -14.43
C SER A 165 0.23 24.00 -13.14
N SER A 166 1.32 24.60 -12.66
CA SER A 166 1.26 25.53 -11.52
C SER A 166 0.24 26.64 -11.78
N PRO A 167 -0.76 26.83 -10.91
CA PRO A 167 -1.66 27.97 -10.99
C PRO A 167 -1.03 29.25 -10.40
N CYS A 168 0.17 29.12 -9.81
CA CYS A 168 0.87 30.23 -9.19
C CYS A 168 1.95 30.76 -10.14
N PRO A 169 2.19 32.11 -10.15
CA PRO A 169 3.33 32.68 -10.89
C PRO A 169 4.63 32.01 -10.43
N GLU A 170 5.53 31.78 -11.36
CA GLU A 170 6.91 31.44 -11.02
C GLU A 170 7.60 32.69 -10.49
N ASP A 171 8.31 32.56 -9.37
CA ASP A 171 9.10 33.63 -8.75
C ASP A 171 10.37 33.95 -9.60
#